data_5d514708727de3c233fc6a286576c94f
#
_entry.id   5d514708727de3c233fc6a286576c94f
#
_cell.length_a   1.000
_cell.length_b   1.000
_cell.length_c   1.000
_cell.angle_alpha   90.00
_cell.angle_beta   90.00
_cell.angle_gamma   90.00
#
_symmetry.space_group_name_H-M   'P 1'
#
loop_
_entity.id
_entity.type
_entity.pdbx_description
1 polymer ?
#
loop_
_entity_poly.entity_id
_entity_poly.type
_entity_poly.pdbx_seq_one_letter_code
_entity_poly.pdbx_strand_id
1 'polypeptide(L)'
;MINVFVLDKDHKPLMPCRPARARRLLKGGRARVHKLHPFTIRIVDRTLAESAVQPVLIKLDPGSRETGIAVVREDVKKMHYALFFINLRHRGASIRDALTARRQLRRGRRSRNLRYRAPRFLNRRRAEGWLPPSLRHRVDTTKSWVDRLRRLVPAIGLAQELVKFDTQKLENPEISGTEYQQGELAGYELKEYLLEKFGRRCVYCGKSGVPLNVEHIVPKARGGSNRISNLAIAGNCKV
;
A
#
# COMPACT_ATOMS: atom_id res chain seq x y z
N MET A 1 -14.00 4.91 -19.66
CA MET A 1 -13.94 6.36 -20.06
C MET A 1 -13.43 7.14 -18.86
N ILE A 2 -12.42 7.99 -19.05
CA ILE A 2 -11.87 8.83 -17.98
C ILE A 2 -12.65 10.15 -17.96
N ASN A 3 -13.26 10.48 -16.81
CA ASN A 3 -13.93 11.76 -16.62
C ASN A 3 -12.92 12.89 -16.42
N VAL A 4 -13.34 14.12 -16.69
CA VAL A 4 -12.58 15.34 -16.50
C VAL A 4 -12.93 15.92 -15.13
N PHE A 5 -11.93 16.29 -14.36
CA PHE A 5 -12.14 16.98 -13.08
C PHE A 5 -12.61 18.41 -13.30
N VAL A 6 -13.48 18.85 -12.41
CA VAL A 6 -14.12 20.17 -12.51
C VAL A 6 -13.99 20.89 -11.18
N LEU A 7 -13.50 22.11 -11.23
CA LEU A 7 -13.49 23.03 -10.11
C LEU A 7 -14.46 24.17 -10.36
N ASP A 8 -14.98 24.76 -9.31
CA ASP A 8 -15.78 25.98 -9.36
C ASP A 8 -14.89 27.22 -9.53
N LYS A 9 -15.51 28.42 -9.54
CA LYS A 9 -14.78 29.68 -9.65
C LYS A 9 -13.81 29.93 -8.49
N ASP A 10 -14.09 29.36 -7.30
CA ASP A 10 -13.30 29.50 -6.09
C ASP A 10 -12.33 28.32 -5.86
N HIS A 11 -12.08 27.53 -6.91
CA HIS A 11 -11.23 26.33 -6.90
C HIS A 11 -11.71 25.19 -6.01
N LYS A 12 -12.98 25.18 -5.58
CA LYS A 12 -13.57 24.06 -4.86
C LYS A 12 -13.96 22.95 -5.81
N PRO A 13 -13.83 21.67 -5.40
CA PRO A 13 -14.12 20.55 -6.29
C PRO A 13 -15.62 20.39 -6.56
N LEU A 14 -15.96 20.20 -7.82
CA LEU A 14 -17.28 19.84 -8.31
C LEU A 14 -17.30 18.39 -8.83
N MET A 15 -18.49 17.91 -9.23
CA MET A 15 -18.61 16.60 -9.84
C MET A 15 -17.81 16.50 -11.13
N PRO A 16 -16.96 15.45 -11.31
CA PRO A 16 -16.30 15.19 -12.57
C PRO A 16 -17.31 15.01 -13.69
N CYS A 17 -16.99 15.44 -14.88
CA CYS A 17 -17.88 15.36 -16.03
C CYS A 17 -17.27 14.57 -17.19
N ARG A 18 -18.13 14.10 -18.09
CA ARG A 18 -17.71 13.45 -19.33
C ARG A 18 -16.92 14.43 -20.22
N PRO A 19 -15.91 13.96 -20.98
CA PRO A 19 -15.09 14.81 -21.86
C PRO A 19 -15.91 15.66 -22.86
N ALA A 20 -17.03 15.13 -23.34
CA ALA A 20 -17.91 15.87 -24.24
C ALA A 20 -18.52 17.12 -23.57
N ARG A 21 -18.92 17.00 -22.28
CA ARG A 21 -19.44 18.14 -21.52
C ARG A 21 -18.33 19.16 -21.26
N ALA A 22 -17.13 18.71 -20.89
CA ALA A 22 -15.98 19.59 -20.68
C ALA A 22 -15.66 20.42 -21.94
N ARG A 23 -15.65 19.78 -23.12
CA ARG A 23 -15.44 20.50 -24.40
C ARG A 23 -16.51 21.55 -24.68
N ARG A 24 -17.77 21.26 -24.39
CA ARG A 24 -18.85 22.25 -24.54
C ARG A 24 -18.68 23.45 -23.62
N LEU A 25 -18.29 23.20 -22.34
CA LEU A 25 -18.05 24.25 -21.37
C LEU A 25 -16.87 25.14 -21.78
N LEU A 26 -15.78 24.55 -22.28
CA LEU A 26 -14.61 25.28 -22.78
C LEU A 26 -14.95 26.09 -24.03
N LYS A 27 -15.66 25.50 -25.03
CA LYS A 27 -16.05 26.19 -26.24
C LYS A 27 -17.01 27.34 -25.96
N GLY A 28 -17.91 27.18 -25.00
CA GLY A 28 -18.88 28.23 -24.60
C GLY A 28 -18.29 29.29 -23.66
N GLY A 29 -16.98 29.29 -23.39
CA GLY A 29 -16.32 30.28 -22.50
C GLY A 29 -16.68 30.13 -21.01
N ARG A 30 -17.50 29.14 -20.64
CA ARG A 30 -17.97 28.89 -19.26
C ARG A 30 -16.97 28.18 -18.37
N ALA A 31 -15.90 27.65 -18.97
CA ALA A 31 -14.81 27.02 -18.23
C ALA A 31 -13.45 27.38 -18.86
N ARG A 32 -12.41 27.30 -18.07
CA ARG A 32 -11.00 27.43 -18.47
C ARG A 32 -10.21 26.20 -18.06
N VAL A 33 -9.17 25.86 -18.82
CA VAL A 33 -8.24 24.78 -18.41
C VAL A 33 -7.49 25.24 -17.16
N HIS A 34 -7.57 24.43 -16.11
CA HIS A 34 -6.89 24.68 -14.85
C HIS A 34 -5.59 23.89 -14.76
N LYS A 35 -5.62 22.60 -15.16
CA LYS A 35 -4.48 21.69 -15.08
C LYS A 35 -4.55 20.65 -16.18
N LEU A 36 -3.36 20.25 -16.71
CA LEU A 36 -3.28 19.22 -17.76
C LEU A 36 -3.23 17.80 -17.19
N HIS A 37 -2.55 17.58 -16.05
CA HIS A 37 -2.36 16.25 -15.45
C HIS A 37 -2.65 16.25 -13.94
N PRO A 38 -3.72 15.60 -13.49
CA PRO A 38 -4.84 15.08 -14.26
C PRO A 38 -5.64 16.22 -14.90
N PHE A 39 -6.26 15.96 -16.06
CA PHE A 39 -6.96 17.02 -16.79
C PHE A 39 -8.13 17.59 -15.98
N THR A 40 -8.06 18.87 -15.70
CA THR A 40 -8.95 19.59 -14.81
C THR A 40 -9.36 20.91 -15.46
N ILE A 41 -10.64 21.20 -15.47
CA ILE A 41 -11.19 22.49 -15.90
C ILE A 41 -11.76 23.24 -14.71
N ARG A 42 -11.78 24.56 -14.78
CA ARG A 42 -12.40 25.45 -13.81
C ARG A 42 -13.58 26.17 -14.45
N ILE A 43 -14.75 26.05 -13.85
CA ILE A 43 -15.96 26.80 -14.22
C ILE A 43 -15.82 28.24 -13.71
N VAL A 44 -16.22 29.23 -14.51
CA VAL A 44 -16.04 30.64 -14.16
C VAL A 44 -17.34 31.32 -13.69
N ASP A 45 -18.47 30.69 -13.95
CA ASP A 45 -19.82 31.25 -13.76
C ASP A 45 -20.61 30.61 -12.63
N ARG A 46 -20.00 29.72 -11.81
CA ARG A 46 -20.72 28.98 -10.79
C ARG A 46 -19.85 28.66 -9.58
N THR A 47 -20.48 28.63 -8.39
CA THR A 47 -19.91 28.16 -7.14
C THR A 47 -20.35 26.75 -6.77
N LEU A 48 -19.69 26.15 -5.78
CA LEU A 48 -20.09 24.87 -5.20
C LEU A 48 -21.50 24.94 -4.61
N ALA A 49 -21.86 26.06 -3.94
CA ALA A 49 -23.17 26.24 -3.33
C ALA A 49 -24.33 26.21 -4.35
N GLU A 50 -24.06 26.65 -5.56
CA GLU A 50 -25.01 26.66 -6.68
C GLU A 50 -25.04 25.36 -7.48
N SER A 51 -24.27 24.36 -7.04
CA SER A 51 -24.05 23.13 -7.79
C SER A 51 -24.57 21.92 -7.03
N ALA A 52 -25.28 21.03 -7.72
CA ALA A 52 -25.64 19.74 -7.18
C ALA A 52 -24.42 18.81 -7.14
N VAL A 53 -24.09 18.35 -5.95
CA VAL A 53 -22.98 17.44 -5.70
C VAL A 53 -23.54 16.12 -5.16
N GLN A 54 -23.02 15.01 -5.68
CA GLN A 54 -23.38 13.67 -5.22
C GLN A 54 -22.25 13.11 -4.34
N PRO A 55 -22.54 12.17 -3.44
CA PRO A 55 -21.53 11.55 -2.61
C PRO A 55 -20.49 10.80 -3.46
N VAL A 56 -19.22 11.15 -3.25
CA VAL A 56 -18.07 10.53 -3.92
C VAL A 56 -17.17 9.89 -2.88
N LEU A 57 -16.76 8.66 -3.13
CA LEU A 57 -15.79 7.91 -2.33
C LEU A 57 -14.49 7.74 -3.10
N ILE A 58 -13.37 7.84 -2.40
CA ILE A 58 -12.07 7.42 -2.90
C ILE A 58 -11.83 6.02 -2.34
N LYS A 59 -11.67 5.03 -3.23
CA LYS A 59 -11.40 3.64 -2.87
C LYS A 59 -9.95 3.29 -3.17
N LEU A 60 -9.29 2.63 -2.23
CA LEU A 60 -7.90 2.18 -2.35
C LEU A 60 -7.83 0.67 -2.31
N ASP A 61 -7.07 0.13 -3.22
CA ASP A 61 -6.64 -1.27 -3.27
C ASP A 61 -5.12 -1.30 -3.17
N PRO A 62 -4.57 -1.46 -1.94
CA PRO A 62 -3.13 -1.38 -1.71
C PRO A 62 -2.43 -2.65 -2.13
N GLY A 63 -1.65 -2.58 -3.20
CA GLY A 63 -0.76 -3.66 -3.63
C GLY A 63 0.71 -3.42 -3.31
N SER A 64 1.53 -4.44 -3.46
CA SER A 64 2.96 -4.38 -3.17
C SER A 64 3.76 -3.57 -4.20
N ARG A 65 3.44 -3.71 -5.46
CA ARG A 65 4.08 -3.01 -6.59
C ARG A 65 3.28 -1.82 -7.07
N GLU A 66 1.98 -1.94 -7.04
CA GLU A 66 1.03 -0.94 -7.51
C GLU A 66 -0.12 -0.80 -6.50
N THR A 67 -0.69 0.36 -6.40
CA THR A 67 -1.92 0.61 -5.64
C THR A 67 -2.99 1.10 -6.59
N GLY A 68 -4.11 0.39 -6.65
CA GLY A 68 -5.30 0.83 -7.35
C GLY A 68 -5.99 1.94 -6.57
N ILE A 69 -6.35 3.03 -7.25
CA ILE A 69 -7.14 4.12 -6.66
C ILE A 69 -8.33 4.37 -7.58
N ALA A 70 -9.53 4.26 -7.04
CA ALA A 70 -10.76 4.52 -7.74
C ALA A 70 -11.50 5.70 -7.11
N VAL A 71 -12.00 6.61 -7.93
CA VAL A 71 -12.98 7.63 -7.55
C VAL A 71 -14.35 7.15 -7.97
N VAL A 72 -15.22 6.95 -7.02
CA VAL A 72 -16.52 6.29 -7.23
C VAL A 72 -17.62 7.16 -6.68
N ARG A 73 -18.68 7.33 -7.48
CA ARG A 73 -19.95 7.91 -7.03
C ARG A 73 -20.86 6.80 -6.54
N GLU A 74 -21.44 6.97 -5.38
CA GLU A 74 -22.47 6.07 -4.87
C GLU A 74 -23.85 6.66 -5.10
N ASP A 75 -24.78 5.84 -5.59
CA ASP A 75 -26.17 6.21 -5.79
C ASP A 75 -27.04 5.77 -4.61
N VAL A 76 -28.25 6.32 -4.52
CA VAL A 76 -29.27 5.97 -3.50
C VAL A 76 -29.53 4.45 -3.45
N LYS A 77 -29.43 3.77 -4.58
CA LYS A 77 -29.54 2.30 -4.70
C LYS A 77 -28.26 1.53 -4.34
N LYS A 78 -27.28 2.18 -3.72
CA LYS A 78 -25.92 1.61 -3.43
C LYS A 78 -25.16 1.10 -4.66
N MET A 79 -25.54 1.57 -5.84
CA MET A 79 -24.80 1.29 -7.07
C MET A 79 -23.58 2.17 -7.15
N HIS A 80 -22.44 1.58 -7.50
CA HIS A 80 -21.17 2.27 -7.63
C HIS A 80 -20.88 2.62 -9.09
N TYR A 81 -20.69 3.89 -9.36
CA TYR A 81 -20.31 4.38 -10.70
C TYR A 81 -18.87 4.89 -10.64
N ALA A 82 -18.00 4.23 -11.36
CA ALA A 82 -16.62 4.66 -11.47
C ALA A 82 -16.48 5.96 -12.26
N LEU A 83 -15.86 6.95 -11.66
CA LEU A 83 -15.60 8.25 -12.27
C LEU A 83 -14.18 8.36 -12.80
N PHE A 84 -13.21 7.80 -12.07
CA PHE A 84 -11.79 7.88 -12.41
C PHE A 84 -11.02 6.75 -11.77
N PHE A 85 -9.97 6.28 -12.48
CA PHE A 85 -9.06 5.25 -11.99
C PHE A 85 -7.62 5.70 -12.12
N ILE A 86 -6.80 5.34 -11.16
CA ILE A 86 -5.35 5.51 -11.18
C ILE A 86 -4.73 4.18 -10.76
N ASN A 87 -3.70 3.78 -11.48
CA ASN A 87 -2.79 2.73 -11.05
C ASN A 87 -1.46 3.38 -10.63
N LEU A 88 -1.21 3.42 -9.33
CA LEU A 88 -0.07 4.08 -8.73
C LEU A 88 1.09 3.08 -8.61
N ARG A 89 2.09 3.20 -9.48
CA ARG A 89 3.30 2.36 -9.44
C ARG A 89 4.27 2.85 -8.37
N HIS A 90 4.64 1.94 -7.49
CA HIS A 90 5.55 2.24 -6.39
C HIS A 90 7.01 2.06 -6.78
N ARG A 91 7.88 2.94 -6.27
CA ARG A 91 9.33 2.86 -6.46
C ARG A 91 10.03 1.99 -5.40
N GLY A 92 9.28 1.15 -4.67
CA GLY A 92 9.81 0.36 -3.56
C GLY A 92 11.02 -0.50 -3.94
N ALA A 93 10.94 -1.21 -5.08
CA ALA A 93 12.03 -2.03 -5.59
C ALA A 93 13.30 -1.19 -5.87
N SER A 94 13.18 -0.10 -6.63
CA SER A 94 14.33 0.75 -6.95
C SER A 94 14.98 1.39 -5.71
N ILE A 95 14.19 1.74 -4.71
CA ILE A 95 14.69 2.26 -3.43
C ILE A 95 15.47 1.17 -2.68
N ARG A 96 14.93 -0.04 -2.60
CA ARG A 96 15.59 -1.19 -2.00
C ARG A 96 16.92 -1.49 -2.68
N ASP A 97 16.92 -1.54 -4.00
CA ASP A 97 18.11 -1.86 -4.79
C ASP A 97 19.20 -0.79 -4.64
N ALA A 98 18.83 0.49 -4.64
CA ALA A 98 19.73 1.59 -4.36
C ALA A 98 20.33 1.54 -2.94
N LEU A 99 19.54 1.15 -1.93
CA LEU A 99 20.02 0.94 -0.57
C LEU A 99 20.97 -0.25 -0.47
N THR A 100 20.68 -1.33 -1.19
CA THR A 100 21.54 -2.53 -1.27
C THR A 100 22.87 -2.20 -1.94
N ALA A 101 22.87 -1.51 -3.08
CA ALA A 101 24.08 -1.06 -3.76
C ALA A 101 24.96 -0.18 -2.84
N ARG A 102 24.36 0.80 -2.15
CA ARG A 102 25.11 1.61 -1.16
C ARG A 102 25.69 0.79 -0.01
N ARG A 103 24.97 -0.24 0.45
CA ARG A 103 25.45 -1.17 1.47
C ARG A 103 26.64 -1.97 0.97
N GLN A 104 26.59 -2.49 -0.26
CA GLN A 104 27.66 -3.24 -0.89
C GLN A 104 28.91 -2.38 -1.10
N LEU A 105 28.75 -1.15 -1.62
CA LEU A 105 29.86 -0.20 -1.77
C LEU A 105 30.53 0.12 -0.41
N ARG A 106 29.75 0.35 0.61
CA ARG A 106 30.30 0.58 1.97
C ARG A 106 31.04 -0.65 2.52
N ARG A 107 30.50 -1.85 2.26
CA ARG A 107 31.16 -3.11 2.62
C ARG A 107 32.47 -3.27 1.86
N GLY A 108 32.49 -3.07 0.53
CA GLY A 108 33.69 -3.14 -0.29
C GLY A 108 34.78 -2.15 0.14
N ARG A 109 34.40 -0.89 0.47
CA ARG A 109 35.37 0.09 1.00
C ARG A 109 35.99 -0.34 2.33
N ARG A 110 35.25 -1.01 3.20
CA ARG A 110 35.75 -1.50 4.49
C ARG A 110 36.66 -2.70 4.37
N SER A 111 36.45 -3.56 3.35
CA SER A 111 37.25 -4.77 3.15
C SER A 111 38.54 -4.53 2.35
N ARG A 112 38.71 -3.36 1.71
CA ARG A 112 39.91 -3.03 0.92
C ARG A 112 41.17 -2.87 1.76
N ASN A 113 41.06 -2.44 3.01
CA ASN A 113 42.20 -2.32 3.90
C ASN A 113 42.40 -3.64 4.65
N LEU A 114 43.54 -4.28 4.48
CA LEU A 114 43.90 -5.58 5.05
C LEU A 114 43.99 -5.60 6.59
N ARG A 115 43.78 -4.48 7.25
CA ARG A 115 43.68 -4.48 8.73
C ARG A 115 42.34 -5.08 9.16
N TYR A 116 42.44 -6.10 10.02
CA TYR A 116 41.28 -6.67 10.68
C TYR A 116 40.52 -5.56 11.44
N ARG A 117 39.25 -5.40 11.11
CA ARG A 117 38.35 -4.55 11.88
C ARG A 117 37.27 -5.45 12.47
N ALA A 118 37.03 -5.29 13.76
CA ALA A 118 35.92 -5.99 14.39
C ALA A 118 34.62 -5.80 13.62
N PRO A 119 33.83 -6.86 13.40
CA PRO A 119 32.56 -6.76 12.72
C PRO A 119 31.66 -5.78 13.47
N ARG A 120 31.09 -4.81 12.73
CA ARG A 120 30.08 -3.90 13.30
C ARG A 120 28.72 -4.57 13.16
N PHE A 121 28.15 -4.93 14.26
CA PHE A 121 26.78 -5.44 14.31
C PHE A 121 25.80 -4.29 14.14
N LEU A 122 24.67 -4.57 13.48
CA LEU A 122 23.62 -3.61 13.28
C LEU A 122 22.68 -3.60 14.51
N ASN A 123 23.23 -3.26 15.67
CA ASN A 123 22.48 -3.15 16.93
C ASN A 123 21.66 -1.87 17.03
N ARG A 124 21.28 -1.30 15.88
CA ARG A 124 20.49 -0.07 15.86
C ARG A 124 19.08 -0.37 16.33
N ARG A 125 18.70 0.13 17.49
CA ARG A 125 17.30 0.21 17.90
C ARG A 125 16.58 1.17 16.97
N ARG A 126 15.42 0.77 16.46
CA ARG A 126 14.57 1.61 15.63
C ARG A 126 13.46 2.17 16.50
N ALA A 127 13.06 3.41 16.26
CA ALA A 127 11.93 3.99 16.94
C ALA A 127 10.65 3.18 16.65
N GLU A 128 9.71 3.22 17.57
CA GLU A 128 8.37 2.66 17.38
C GLU A 128 7.74 3.24 16.09
N GLY A 129 7.03 2.42 15.32
CA GLY A 129 6.43 2.83 14.05
C GLY A 129 7.43 3.08 12.91
N TRP A 130 8.71 2.72 13.08
CA TRP A 130 9.67 2.86 12.00
C TRP A 130 9.35 1.92 10.84
N LEU A 131 9.25 2.48 9.64
CA LEU A 131 9.08 1.74 8.40
C LEU A 131 10.36 1.78 7.57
N PRO A 132 10.71 0.69 6.84
CA PRO A 132 11.74 0.73 5.81
C PRO A 132 11.47 1.84 4.79
N PRO A 133 12.52 2.50 4.23
CA PRO A 133 12.33 3.62 3.30
C PRO A 133 11.44 3.30 2.10
N SER A 134 11.48 2.06 1.59
CA SER A 134 10.62 1.60 0.50
C SER A 134 9.14 1.57 0.89
N LEU A 135 8.83 1.09 2.10
CA LEU A 135 7.46 1.05 2.61
C LEU A 135 6.97 2.45 2.97
N ARG A 136 7.82 3.25 3.62
CA ARG A 136 7.48 4.64 3.93
C ARG A 136 7.16 5.43 2.66
N HIS A 137 7.97 5.28 1.61
CA HIS A 137 7.70 5.91 0.33
C HIS A 137 6.34 5.49 -0.24
N ARG A 138 5.95 4.22 -0.11
CA ARG A 138 4.64 3.71 -0.56
C ARG A 138 3.51 4.44 0.16
N VAL A 139 3.56 4.48 1.49
CA VAL A 139 2.55 5.17 2.32
C VAL A 139 2.47 6.65 1.95
N ASP A 140 3.60 7.35 1.93
CA ASP A 140 3.66 8.78 1.65
C ASP A 140 3.15 9.12 0.25
N THR A 141 3.48 8.29 -0.75
CA THR A 141 3.02 8.48 -2.12
C THR A 141 1.52 8.26 -2.26
N THR A 142 0.99 7.19 -1.66
CA THR A 142 -0.45 6.91 -1.65
C THR A 142 -1.21 8.05 -0.97
N LYS A 143 -0.75 8.49 0.19
CA LYS A 143 -1.33 9.61 0.93
C LYS A 143 -1.34 10.90 0.10
N SER A 144 -0.22 11.22 -0.54
CA SER A 144 -0.11 12.40 -1.42
C SER A 144 -1.10 12.37 -2.58
N TRP A 145 -1.38 11.18 -3.15
CA TRP A 145 -2.37 11.04 -4.21
C TRP A 145 -3.80 11.15 -3.69
N VAL A 146 -4.10 10.61 -2.51
CA VAL A 146 -5.40 10.80 -1.86
C VAL A 146 -5.67 12.28 -1.60
N ASP A 147 -4.70 12.99 -1.03
CA ASP A 147 -4.82 14.43 -0.76
C ASP A 147 -4.98 15.26 -2.05
N ARG A 148 -4.31 14.84 -3.12
CA ARG A 148 -4.49 15.46 -4.45
C ARG A 148 -5.89 15.24 -4.98
N LEU A 149 -6.42 14.02 -4.89
CA LEU A 149 -7.77 13.69 -5.35
C LEU A 149 -8.85 14.40 -4.53
N ARG A 150 -8.68 14.51 -3.21
CA ARG A 150 -9.61 15.27 -2.35
C ARG A 150 -9.75 16.74 -2.75
N ARG A 151 -8.72 17.31 -3.36
CA ARG A 151 -8.77 18.69 -3.91
C ARG A 151 -9.43 18.76 -5.29
N LEU A 152 -9.65 17.63 -5.96
CA LEU A 152 -10.19 17.58 -7.33
C LEU A 152 -11.61 17.00 -7.39
N VAL A 153 -12.07 16.32 -6.34
CA VAL A 153 -13.42 15.73 -6.25
C VAL A 153 -14.03 16.02 -4.89
N PRO A 154 -15.36 16.19 -4.81
CA PRO A 154 -16.07 16.40 -3.55
C PRO A 154 -16.18 15.08 -2.78
N ALA A 155 -15.03 14.55 -2.34
CA ALA A 155 -14.96 13.28 -1.64
C ALA A 155 -15.49 13.41 -0.20
N ILE A 156 -16.50 12.60 0.14
CA ILE A 156 -17.08 12.52 1.47
C ILE A 156 -16.39 11.46 2.35
N GLY A 157 -15.67 10.51 1.74
CA GLY A 157 -15.04 9.43 2.48
C GLY A 157 -13.90 8.75 1.71
N LEU A 158 -13.18 7.95 2.46
CA LEU A 158 -12.12 7.08 1.97
C LEU A 158 -12.45 5.65 2.40
N ALA A 159 -12.40 4.72 1.46
CA ALA A 159 -12.51 3.29 1.73
C ALA A 159 -11.21 2.61 1.28
N GLN A 160 -10.69 1.72 2.09
CA GLN A 160 -9.50 0.96 1.78
C GLN A 160 -9.81 -0.53 1.92
N GLU A 161 -9.37 -1.31 0.95
CA GLU A 161 -9.38 -2.76 1.07
C GLU A 161 -8.37 -3.16 2.16
N LEU A 162 -8.85 -3.92 3.13
CA LEU A 162 -7.97 -4.51 4.13
C LEU A 162 -7.22 -5.67 3.48
N VAL A 163 -5.90 -5.60 3.52
CA VAL A 163 -5.04 -6.71 3.09
C VAL A 163 -5.40 -7.91 3.97
N LYS A 164 -6.04 -8.91 3.38
CA LYS A 164 -6.27 -10.18 4.05
C LYS A 164 -4.97 -10.94 4.13
N PHE A 165 -4.81 -11.74 5.17
CA PHE A 165 -3.75 -12.73 5.20
C PHE A 165 -3.85 -13.61 3.95
N ASP A 166 -2.69 -14.01 3.47
CA ASP A 166 -2.56 -14.88 2.33
C ASP A 166 -3.20 -16.25 2.61
N THR A 167 -4.49 -16.34 2.38
CA THR A 167 -5.26 -17.56 2.57
C THR A 167 -4.81 -18.66 1.64
N GLN A 168 -4.37 -18.33 0.42
CA GLN A 168 -3.91 -19.32 -0.55
C GLN A 168 -2.62 -20.01 -0.08
N LYS A 169 -1.67 -19.23 0.45
CA LYS A 169 -0.45 -19.80 1.04
C LYS A 169 -0.71 -20.50 2.37
N LEU A 170 -1.75 -20.09 3.09
CA LEU A 170 -2.19 -20.79 4.29
C LEU A 170 -2.79 -22.16 3.97
N GLU A 171 -3.50 -22.26 2.86
CA GLU A 171 -4.11 -23.50 2.37
C GLU A 171 -3.11 -24.38 1.63
N ASN A 172 -2.28 -23.78 0.77
CA ASN A 172 -1.25 -24.49 -0.02
C ASN A 172 0.12 -23.82 0.16
N PRO A 173 0.94 -24.27 1.14
CA PRO A 173 2.27 -23.69 1.42
C PRO A 173 3.27 -23.78 0.27
N GLU A 174 3.06 -24.74 -0.65
CA GLU A 174 3.96 -24.97 -1.79
C GLU A 174 3.62 -24.10 -3.00
N ILE A 175 2.59 -23.25 -2.91
CA ILE A 175 2.19 -22.36 -4.00
C ILE A 175 3.32 -21.38 -4.31
N SER A 176 3.73 -21.31 -5.59
CA SER A 176 4.85 -20.46 -6.03
C SER A 176 4.66 -19.88 -7.43
N GLY A 177 5.37 -18.82 -7.74
CA GLY A 177 5.44 -18.25 -9.09
C GLY A 177 4.12 -17.72 -9.62
N THR A 178 3.72 -18.18 -10.81
CA THR A 178 2.52 -17.71 -11.52
C THR A 178 1.21 -18.14 -10.90
N GLU A 179 1.22 -19.20 -10.10
CA GLU A 179 0.04 -19.69 -9.38
C GLU A 179 -0.31 -18.79 -8.21
N TYR A 180 0.62 -17.93 -7.82
CA TYR A 180 0.51 -17.12 -6.65
C TYR A 180 1.11 -15.73 -6.85
N GLN A 181 0.27 -14.70 -6.73
CA GLN A 181 0.75 -13.32 -6.76
C GLN A 181 1.35 -12.93 -5.41
N GLN A 182 2.57 -13.36 -5.17
CA GLN A 182 3.28 -12.98 -3.95
C GLN A 182 3.64 -11.49 -3.96
N GLY A 183 3.07 -10.74 -3.02
CA GLY A 183 3.60 -9.44 -2.64
C GLY A 183 4.94 -9.57 -1.90
N GLU A 184 5.65 -8.46 -1.74
CA GLU A 184 6.91 -8.38 -0.94
C GLU A 184 6.73 -8.78 0.54
N LEU A 185 5.51 -9.04 1.00
CA LEU A 185 5.13 -9.45 2.34
C LEU A 185 5.00 -10.96 2.51
N ALA A 186 5.19 -11.73 1.45
CA ALA A 186 5.14 -13.19 1.54
C ALA A 186 6.15 -13.73 2.58
N GLY A 187 5.69 -14.54 3.49
CA GLY A 187 6.48 -15.00 4.65
C GLY A 187 6.40 -14.07 5.87
N TYR A 188 6.27 -12.77 5.67
CA TYR A 188 6.00 -11.84 6.77
C TYR A 188 4.56 -12.00 7.28
N GLU A 189 3.62 -12.14 6.37
CA GLU A 189 2.20 -12.36 6.70
C GLU A 189 1.99 -13.65 7.50
N LEU A 190 2.66 -14.73 7.11
CA LEU A 190 2.60 -15.99 7.83
C LEU A 190 3.11 -15.87 9.28
N LYS A 191 4.26 -15.21 9.45
CA LYS A 191 4.85 -15.00 10.77
C LYS A 191 3.96 -14.09 11.62
N GLU A 192 3.42 -13.02 11.06
CA GLU A 192 2.54 -12.10 11.77
C GLU A 192 1.22 -12.76 12.16
N TYR A 193 0.63 -13.57 11.27
CA TYR A 193 -0.53 -14.37 11.60
C TYR A 193 -0.27 -15.31 12.78
N LEU A 194 0.87 -16.01 12.77
CA LEU A 194 1.22 -16.92 13.87
C LEU A 194 1.49 -16.15 15.17
N LEU A 195 2.11 -14.97 15.10
CA LEU A 195 2.32 -14.09 16.25
C LEU A 195 0.99 -13.67 16.88
N GLU A 196 0.02 -13.26 16.06
CA GLU A 196 -1.34 -12.93 16.52
C GLU A 196 -2.04 -14.14 17.10
N LYS A 197 -2.03 -15.28 16.39
CA LYS A 197 -2.66 -16.52 16.82
C LYS A 197 -2.17 -16.98 18.19
N PHE A 198 -0.89 -16.85 18.48
CA PHE A 198 -0.27 -17.28 19.74
C PHE A 198 -0.03 -16.14 20.74
N GLY A 199 -0.67 -14.98 20.53
CA GLY A 199 -0.60 -13.82 21.45
C GLY A 199 0.81 -13.30 21.68
N ARG A 200 1.69 -13.39 20.67
CA ARG A 200 3.11 -12.94 20.70
C ARG A 200 3.92 -13.57 21.84
N ARG A 201 3.62 -14.84 22.17
CA ARG A 201 4.29 -15.61 23.22
C ARG A 201 4.87 -16.91 22.67
N CYS A 202 5.95 -17.37 23.25
CA CYS A 202 6.50 -18.67 22.93
C CYS A 202 5.50 -19.77 23.35
N VAL A 203 5.18 -20.68 22.42
CA VAL A 203 4.22 -21.77 22.67
C VAL A 203 4.74 -22.74 23.75
N TYR A 204 6.05 -22.90 23.87
CA TYR A 204 6.65 -23.87 24.80
C TYR A 204 6.84 -23.32 26.22
N CYS A 205 7.27 -22.08 26.36
CA CYS A 205 7.60 -21.52 27.68
C CYS A 205 6.77 -20.29 28.09
N GLY A 206 5.84 -19.85 27.25
CA GLY A 206 4.93 -18.71 27.52
C GLY A 206 5.60 -17.34 27.59
N LYS A 207 6.93 -17.25 27.44
CA LYS A 207 7.65 -15.95 27.52
C LYS A 207 7.25 -15.04 26.36
N SER A 208 7.01 -13.77 26.69
CA SER A 208 6.80 -12.67 25.75
C SER A 208 8.04 -11.75 25.73
N GLY A 209 8.14 -10.89 24.71
CA GLY A 209 9.25 -9.93 24.60
C GLY A 209 10.60 -10.52 24.19
N VAL A 210 10.62 -11.80 23.79
CA VAL A 210 11.80 -12.50 23.26
C VAL A 210 11.71 -12.63 21.74
N PRO A 211 12.85 -12.79 21.03
CA PRO A 211 12.83 -13.09 19.60
C PRO A 211 12.07 -14.39 19.34
N LEU A 212 11.00 -14.31 18.57
CA LEU A 212 10.15 -15.43 18.21
C LEU A 212 10.39 -15.83 16.75
N ASN A 213 10.53 -17.13 16.50
CA ASN A 213 10.71 -17.72 15.19
C ASN A 213 9.57 -18.68 14.89
N VAL A 214 9.34 -18.93 13.59
CA VAL A 214 8.39 -19.95 13.13
C VAL A 214 9.08 -21.30 13.24
N GLU A 215 8.46 -22.22 13.97
CA GLU A 215 8.93 -23.60 14.13
C GLU A 215 7.89 -24.60 13.66
N HIS A 216 8.34 -25.78 13.25
CA HIS A 216 7.49 -26.89 12.91
C HIS A 216 7.16 -27.71 14.15
N ILE A 217 5.88 -27.92 14.45
CA ILE A 217 5.41 -28.80 15.52
C ILE A 217 5.92 -30.22 15.29
N VAL A 218 5.72 -30.73 14.07
CA VAL A 218 6.37 -31.94 13.59
C VAL A 218 7.49 -31.54 12.64
N PRO A 219 8.76 -31.86 12.95
CA PRO A 219 9.91 -31.49 12.13
C PRO A 219 9.80 -32.02 10.70
N LYS A 220 10.29 -31.30 9.72
CA LYS A 220 10.34 -31.73 8.30
C LYS A 220 11.03 -33.08 8.12
N ALA A 221 12.10 -33.34 8.88
CA ALA A 221 12.82 -34.60 8.87
C ALA A 221 11.96 -35.80 9.30
N ARG A 222 10.84 -35.56 10.01
CA ARG A 222 9.86 -36.58 10.43
C ARG A 222 8.56 -36.51 9.62
N GLY A 223 8.58 -35.93 8.41
CA GLY A 223 7.43 -35.80 7.53
C GLY A 223 6.49 -34.64 7.85
N GLY A 224 6.92 -33.68 8.67
CA GLY A 224 6.13 -32.50 8.98
C GLY A 224 5.94 -31.59 7.76
N SER A 225 4.70 -31.13 7.55
CA SER A 225 4.33 -30.23 6.46
C SER A 225 4.55 -28.77 6.80
N ASN A 226 4.63 -27.90 5.78
CA ASN A 226 4.63 -26.44 5.94
C ASN A 226 3.22 -25.87 6.18
N ARG A 227 2.21 -26.71 6.41
CA ARG A 227 0.85 -26.27 6.68
C ARG A 227 0.81 -25.49 8.00
N ILE A 228 -0.03 -24.47 8.04
CA ILE A 228 -0.20 -23.62 9.22
C ILE A 228 -0.58 -24.38 10.49
N SER A 229 -1.26 -25.51 10.33
CA SER A 229 -1.61 -26.44 11.43
C SER A 229 -0.37 -27.09 12.07
N ASN A 230 0.75 -27.17 11.31
CA ASN A 230 2.02 -27.74 11.78
C ASN A 230 3.05 -26.66 12.14
N LEU A 231 2.66 -25.38 12.19
CA LEU A 231 3.55 -24.26 12.49
C LEU A 231 3.17 -23.60 13.82
N ALA A 232 4.18 -23.26 14.59
CA ALA A 232 4.06 -22.57 15.86
C ALA A 232 5.09 -21.44 15.98
N ILE A 233 4.90 -20.55 16.96
CA ILE A 233 5.85 -19.51 17.29
C ILE A 233 6.64 -19.93 18.54
N ALA A 234 7.94 -20.00 18.41
CA ALA A 234 8.83 -20.35 19.52
C ALA A 234 10.02 -19.37 19.65
N GLY A 235 10.45 -19.15 20.87
CA GLY A 235 11.69 -18.49 21.19
C GLY A 235 12.82 -19.51 21.38
N ASN A 236 14.07 -19.04 21.43
CA ASN A 236 15.23 -19.86 21.77
C ASN A 236 15.17 -20.25 23.27
N CYS A 237 14.16 -21.00 23.64
CA CYS A 237 14.03 -21.57 24.97
C CYS A 237 14.87 -22.84 25.02
N LYS A 238 15.93 -22.85 25.83
CA LYS A 238 16.50 -24.13 26.25
C LYS A 238 15.43 -24.83 27.09
N VAL A 239 14.79 -25.82 26.53
CA VAL A 239 13.98 -26.79 27.27
C VAL A 239 14.90 -27.75 27.95
#